data_7dc54c4e89f3156b8e2f1878492a9146
#
_entry.id   7dc54c4e89f3156b8e2f1878492a9146
#
_cell.length_a   1.000
_cell.length_b   1.000
_cell.length_c   1.000
_cell.angle_alpha   90.00
_cell.angle_beta   90.00
_cell.angle_gamma   90.00
#
_symmetry.space_group_name_H-M   'P 1'
#
loop_
_entity.id
_entity.type
_entity.pdbx_description
1 polymer ?
#
loop_
_entity_poly.entity_id
_entity_poly.type
_entity_poly.pdbx_seq_one_letter_code
_entity_poly.pdbx_strand_id
1 'polypeptide(L)'
;MSHASIKSLAGENHLVIRGSRMKLTIIARSSDDFGVVVNSEERHKTKQSIFKVNVTDADLHELTESRVDKDHLVEFAFTFLLEREPVDDIQSAFNIKIISQYFPEFPEAVQNWIDENAE
;
A
#
# COMPACT_ATOMS: atom_id res chain seq x y z
N MET A 1 10.79 5.40 -19.41
CA MET A 1 10.89 5.13 -18.86
C MET A 1 10.74 4.99 -18.00
N SER A 2 10.53 4.99 -17.60
CA SER A 2 10.44 4.93 -16.78
C SER A 2 10.18 4.26 -16.09
N HIS A 3 9.70 3.91 -15.83
CA HIS A 3 9.38 3.26 -15.18
C HIS A 3 9.95 2.71 -14.50
N ALA A 4 10.49 2.86 -14.72
CA ALA A 4 11.44 2.39 -14.14
C ALA A 4 11.24 2.14 -12.78
N SER A 5 11.02 3.07 -12.15
CA SER A 5 10.88 2.90 -10.83
C SER A 5 10.00 1.83 -10.52
N ILE A 6 9.23 1.55 -11.35
CA ILE A 6 8.39 0.58 -11.11
C ILE A 6 8.90 -0.68 -10.77
N LYS A 7 10.02 -0.96 -11.06
CA LYS A 7 10.50 -2.15 -10.81
C LYS A 7 10.67 -2.47 -9.51
N SER A 8 10.52 -1.68 -8.69
CA SER A 8 10.81 -2.04 -7.39
C SER A 8 9.84 -2.99 -6.87
N LEU A 9 8.86 -3.18 -7.55
CA LEU A 9 7.99 -4.07 -7.13
C LEU A 9 8.26 -4.92 -6.10
N ALA A 10 7.47 -5.41 -5.39
CA ALA A 10 7.62 -6.37 -4.35
C ALA A 10 8.84 -6.13 -3.54
N GLY A 11 9.40 -5.02 -3.61
CA GLY A 11 10.58 -4.77 -2.87
C GLY A 11 10.28 -4.15 -1.54
N GLU A 12 11.27 -3.52 -0.98
CA GLU A 12 11.14 -2.84 0.28
C GLU A 12 11.01 -1.36 0.02
N ASN A 13 10.21 -0.71 0.81
CA ASN A 13 10.02 0.71 0.68
C ASN A 13 10.12 1.34 2.07
N HIS A 14 10.92 2.38 2.17
CA HIS A 14 11.18 3.04 3.44
C HIS A 14 10.37 4.33 3.53
N LEU A 15 9.70 4.50 4.65
CA LEU A 15 8.85 5.65 4.87
C LEU A 15 9.19 6.31 6.20
N VAL A 16 8.95 7.61 6.30
CA VAL A 16 9.05 8.29 7.59
C VAL A 16 7.70 8.97 7.78
N ILE A 17 6.95 8.50 8.76
CA ILE A 17 5.62 9.03 9.03
C ILE A 17 5.54 9.41 10.48
N ARG A 18 5.23 10.67 10.76
CA ARG A 18 5.09 11.16 12.12
C ARG A 18 6.36 10.93 12.93
N GLY A 19 7.52 11.05 12.27
CA GLY A 19 8.78 10.88 12.97
C GLY A 19 9.21 9.43 13.15
N SER A 20 8.39 8.47 12.77
CA SER A 20 8.74 7.07 12.88
C SER A 20 9.24 6.54 11.56
N ARG A 21 10.27 5.73 11.60
CA ARG A 21 10.78 5.10 10.40
C ARG A 21 10.05 3.78 10.20
N MET A 22 9.57 3.57 9.00
CA MET A 22 8.83 2.37 8.68
C MET A 22 9.36 1.78 7.39
N LYS A 23 9.36 0.46 7.31
CA LYS A 23 9.75 -0.24 6.10
C LYS A 23 8.59 -1.13 5.71
N LEU A 24 8.14 -1.00 4.47
CA LEU A 24 7.07 -1.83 3.93
C LEU A 24 7.67 -2.87 3.02
N THR A 25 7.23 -4.10 3.19
CA THR A 25 7.61 -5.18 2.29
C THR A 25 6.32 -5.79 1.76
N ILE A 26 6.17 -5.83 0.44
CA ILE A 26 4.97 -6.37 -0.18
C ILE A 26 5.33 -7.72 -0.77
N ILE A 27 4.55 -8.74 -0.42
CA ILE A 27 4.81 -10.10 -0.87
C ILE A 27 3.59 -10.62 -1.58
N ALA A 28 3.71 -10.95 -2.87
CA ALA A 28 2.61 -11.52 -3.61
C ALA A 28 2.44 -12.97 -3.17
N ARG A 29 1.26 -13.32 -2.74
CA ARG A 29 0.99 -14.68 -2.29
C ARG A 29 0.18 -15.47 -3.31
N SER A 30 -0.62 -14.79 -4.09
CA SER A 30 -1.34 -15.39 -5.21
C SER A 30 -1.64 -14.24 -6.14
N SER A 31 -2.43 -14.47 -7.17
CA SER A 31 -2.72 -13.41 -8.12
C SER A 31 -3.53 -12.29 -7.47
N ASP A 32 -4.29 -12.59 -6.43
CA ASP A 32 -5.15 -11.59 -5.81
C ASP A 32 -4.80 -11.27 -4.36
N ASP A 33 -3.92 -12.04 -3.74
CA ASP A 33 -3.64 -11.87 -2.32
C ASP A 33 -2.20 -11.45 -2.07
N PHE A 34 -2.05 -10.48 -1.20
CA PHE A 34 -0.73 -9.93 -0.90
C PHE A 34 -0.51 -9.89 0.60
N GLY A 35 0.72 -10.18 1.00
CA GLY A 35 1.13 -9.97 2.37
C GLY A 35 1.85 -8.64 2.46
N VAL A 36 1.63 -7.91 3.53
CA VAL A 36 2.31 -6.65 3.76
C VAL A 36 2.95 -6.73 5.12
N VAL A 37 4.25 -6.53 5.17
CA VAL A 37 4.98 -6.53 6.42
C VAL A 37 5.41 -5.11 6.69
N VAL A 38 4.99 -4.59 7.84
CA VAL A 38 5.34 -3.23 8.23
C VAL A 38 6.27 -3.33 9.43
N ASN A 39 7.51 -2.92 9.24
CA ASN A 39 8.47 -2.86 10.34
C ASN A 39 8.61 -1.41 10.72
N SER A 40 8.35 -1.09 11.98
CA SER A 40 8.46 0.27 12.44
C SER A 40 9.49 0.34 13.56
N GLU A 41 10.24 1.44 13.57
CA GLU A 41 11.24 1.67 14.60
C GLU A 41 10.86 2.90 15.38
N GLU A 42 10.73 2.75 16.69
CA GLU A 42 10.45 3.88 17.54
C GLU A 42 11.39 3.80 18.70
N ARG A 43 12.24 4.81 18.85
CA ARG A 43 13.21 4.85 19.92
C ARG A 43 14.09 3.62 19.83
N HIS A 44 14.06 2.75 20.75
CA HIS A 44 14.92 1.59 20.71
C HIS A 44 14.14 0.31 20.48
N LYS A 45 12.93 0.43 19.96
CA LYS A 45 12.09 -0.74 19.74
C LYS A 45 11.75 -0.90 18.29
N THR A 46 11.72 -2.14 17.85
CA THR A 46 11.29 -2.48 16.49
C THR A 46 10.01 -3.27 16.62
N LYS A 47 9.01 -2.88 15.86
CA LYS A 47 7.74 -3.57 15.88
C LYS A 47 7.42 -4.05 14.48
N GLN A 48 6.98 -5.29 14.35
CA GLN A 48 6.62 -5.84 13.06
C GLN A 48 5.14 -6.16 13.04
N SER A 49 4.45 -5.74 12.01
CA SER A 49 3.04 -6.02 11.83
C SER A 49 2.84 -6.64 10.46
N ILE A 50 1.97 -7.63 10.38
CA ILE A 50 1.76 -8.37 9.13
C ILE A 50 0.30 -8.27 8.77
N PHE A 51 0.03 -7.97 7.48
CA PHE A 51 -1.32 -7.80 6.99
C PHE A 51 -1.54 -8.63 5.74
N LYS A 52 -2.79 -8.94 5.46
CA LYS A 52 -3.17 -9.62 4.24
C LYS A 52 -4.14 -8.73 3.51
N VAL A 53 -3.86 -8.45 2.24
CA VAL A 53 -4.70 -7.57 1.44
C VAL A 53 -5.11 -8.30 0.18
N ASN A 54 -6.39 -8.27 -0.11
CA ASN A 54 -6.93 -8.89 -1.30
C ASN A 54 -7.20 -7.80 -2.34
N VAL A 55 -6.74 -8.01 -3.57
CA VAL A 55 -6.99 -7.09 -4.66
C VAL A 55 -7.35 -7.92 -5.87
N THR A 56 -8.62 -7.90 -6.28
CA THR A 56 -9.02 -8.66 -7.46
C THR A 56 -8.73 -7.86 -8.71
N ASP A 57 -8.81 -8.50 -9.87
CA ASP A 57 -8.63 -7.78 -11.13
C ASP A 57 -9.68 -6.69 -11.28
N ALA A 58 -10.91 -6.96 -10.84
CA ALA A 58 -11.96 -5.96 -10.90
C ALA A 58 -11.64 -4.77 -10.01
N ASP A 59 -11.10 -5.03 -8.82
CA ASP A 59 -10.72 -3.94 -7.92
C ASP A 59 -9.63 -3.08 -8.54
N LEU A 60 -8.64 -3.72 -9.14
CA LEU A 60 -7.55 -2.99 -9.76
C LEU A 60 -8.08 -2.11 -10.90
N HIS A 61 -8.95 -2.67 -11.72
CA HIS A 61 -9.51 -1.92 -12.83
C HIS A 61 -10.36 -0.75 -12.32
N GLU A 62 -11.16 -1.01 -11.31
CA GLU A 62 -12.04 0.03 -10.79
C GLU A 62 -11.26 1.20 -10.19
N LEU A 63 -10.18 0.92 -9.49
CA LEU A 63 -9.42 1.97 -8.83
C LEU A 63 -8.37 2.61 -9.75
N THR A 64 -7.79 1.86 -10.68
CA THR A 64 -6.64 2.35 -11.43
C THR A 64 -6.79 2.21 -12.94
N GLU A 65 -7.88 1.62 -13.42
CA GLU A 65 -8.08 1.31 -14.83
C GLU A 65 -6.94 0.41 -15.31
N SER A 66 -6.42 -0.40 -14.40
CA SER A 66 -5.33 -1.34 -14.68
C SER A 66 -4.05 -0.64 -15.16
N ARG A 67 -3.86 0.61 -14.76
CA ARG A 67 -2.70 1.39 -15.18
C ARG A 67 -1.47 1.12 -14.33
N VAL A 68 -1.63 0.44 -13.20
CA VAL A 68 -0.52 0.07 -12.34
C VAL A 68 -0.71 -1.38 -11.92
N ASP A 69 0.33 -1.99 -11.40
CA ASP A 69 0.24 -3.37 -10.93
C ASP A 69 -0.35 -3.41 -9.54
N LYS A 70 -0.90 -4.57 -9.17
CA LYS A 70 -1.55 -4.72 -7.87
C LYS A 70 -0.60 -4.46 -6.72
N ASP A 71 0.64 -4.91 -6.81
CA ASP A 71 1.59 -4.73 -5.71
C ASP A 71 1.90 -3.25 -5.50
N HIS A 72 1.96 -2.46 -6.57
CA HIS A 72 2.18 -1.03 -6.42
C HIS A 72 0.97 -0.35 -5.80
N LEU A 73 -0.22 -0.82 -6.16
CA LEU A 73 -1.42 -0.28 -5.55
C LEU A 73 -1.46 -0.61 -4.06
N VAL A 74 -1.08 -1.82 -3.68
CA VAL A 74 -1.05 -2.20 -2.27
C VAL A 74 -0.05 -1.34 -1.51
N GLU A 75 1.10 -1.08 -2.11
CA GLU A 75 2.11 -0.25 -1.48
C GLU A 75 1.58 1.17 -1.26
N PHE A 76 0.95 1.73 -2.28
CA PHE A 76 0.37 3.06 -2.15
C PHE A 76 -0.73 3.06 -1.08
N ALA A 77 -1.55 2.02 -1.06
CA ALA A 77 -2.65 1.95 -0.11
C ALA A 77 -2.14 1.96 1.31
N PHE A 78 -1.05 1.24 1.59
CA PHE A 78 -0.51 1.22 2.94
C PHE A 78 0.17 2.53 3.29
N THR A 79 0.83 3.19 2.34
CA THR A 79 1.38 4.52 2.60
C THR A 79 0.24 5.48 2.97
N PHE A 80 -0.88 5.40 2.22
CA PHE A 80 -2.03 6.22 2.49
C PHE A 80 -2.60 5.95 3.89
N LEU A 81 -2.74 4.67 4.24
CA LEU A 81 -3.31 4.31 5.53
C LEU A 81 -2.40 4.72 6.69
N LEU A 82 -1.10 4.50 6.54
CA LEU A 82 -0.18 4.82 7.63
C LEU A 82 -0.08 6.31 7.89
N GLU A 83 -0.38 7.13 6.89
CA GLU A 83 -0.40 8.58 7.09
C GLU A 83 -1.63 9.01 7.89
N ARG A 84 -2.66 8.18 7.94
CA ARG A 84 -3.93 8.54 8.56
C ARG A 84 -4.25 7.79 9.84
N GLU A 85 -3.69 6.60 10.01
CA GLU A 85 -3.97 5.78 11.17
C GLU A 85 -2.72 5.14 11.73
N PRO A 86 -2.66 4.93 13.04
CA PRO A 86 -1.58 4.14 13.61
C PRO A 86 -1.63 2.73 13.04
N VAL A 87 -0.47 2.10 12.93
CA VAL A 87 -0.40 0.76 12.36
C VAL A 87 -1.28 -0.22 13.14
N ASP A 88 -1.44 0.00 14.44
CA ASP A 88 -2.23 -0.90 15.27
C ASP A 88 -3.72 -0.84 14.98
N ASP A 89 -4.17 0.24 14.34
CA ASP A 89 -5.59 0.39 14.05
C ASP A 89 -5.97 -0.15 12.67
N ILE A 90 -5.01 -0.61 11.89
CA ILE A 90 -5.30 -1.14 10.57
C ILE A 90 -5.71 -2.60 10.70
N GLN A 91 -6.78 -2.99 10.03
CA GLN A 91 -7.24 -4.36 10.09
C GLN A 91 -6.19 -5.31 9.54
N SER A 92 -6.05 -6.48 10.12
CA SER A 92 -5.01 -7.40 9.72
C SER A 92 -5.28 -8.08 8.38
N ALA A 93 -6.53 -8.12 7.93
CA ALA A 93 -6.87 -8.74 6.66
C ALA A 93 -8.08 -8.02 6.08
N PHE A 94 -7.99 -7.60 4.82
CA PHE A 94 -9.09 -6.88 4.21
C PHE A 94 -8.95 -6.84 2.69
N ASN A 95 -10.07 -6.55 2.02
CA ASN A 95 -10.05 -6.29 0.59
C ASN A 95 -9.77 -4.80 0.38
N ILE A 96 -9.01 -4.47 -0.64
CA ILE A 96 -8.56 -3.09 -0.82
C ILE A 96 -9.71 -2.09 -0.94
N LYS A 97 -10.86 -2.51 -1.36
CA LYS A 97 -11.98 -1.57 -1.50
C LYS A 97 -12.54 -1.11 -0.16
N ILE A 98 -12.24 -1.82 0.92
CA ILE A 98 -12.76 -1.41 2.21
C ILE A 98 -12.16 -0.06 2.60
N ILE A 99 -11.00 0.28 2.07
CA ILE A 99 -10.35 1.54 2.39
C ILE A 99 -11.25 2.72 1.98
N SER A 100 -11.93 2.61 0.84
CA SER A 100 -12.80 3.67 0.37
C SER A 100 -14.02 3.85 1.28
N GLN A 101 -14.37 2.83 2.03
CA GLN A 101 -15.50 2.97 2.94
C GLN A 101 -15.13 3.76 4.19
N TYR A 102 -13.90 3.65 4.64
CA TYR A 102 -13.45 4.41 5.79
C TYR A 102 -12.87 5.77 5.38
N PHE A 103 -12.30 5.84 4.18
CA PHE A 103 -11.69 7.06 3.68
C PHE A 103 -12.22 7.31 2.27
N PRO A 104 -13.36 8.00 2.14
CA PRO A 104 -13.96 8.20 0.82
C PRO A 104 -13.06 8.90 -0.17
N GLU A 105 -12.02 9.58 0.30
CA GLU A 105 -11.08 10.26 -0.59
C GLU A 105 -10.06 9.31 -1.21
N PHE A 106 -10.05 8.02 -0.81
CA PHE A 106 -9.05 7.10 -1.31
C PHE A 106 -9.04 6.96 -2.82
N PRO A 107 -10.20 6.80 -3.50
CA PRO A 107 -10.15 6.67 -4.95
C PRO A 107 -9.54 7.89 -5.64
N GLU A 108 -9.84 9.08 -5.14
CA GLU A 108 -9.26 10.28 -5.72
C GLU A 108 -7.76 10.33 -5.43
N ALA A 109 -7.34 9.91 -4.25
CA ALA A 109 -5.93 9.88 -3.91
C ALA A 109 -5.18 8.91 -4.85
N VAL A 110 -5.80 7.79 -5.18
CA VAL A 110 -5.21 6.83 -6.11
C VAL A 110 -5.04 7.48 -7.50
N GLN A 111 -6.06 8.20 -7.97
CA GLN A 111 -5.98 8.83 -9.27
C GLN A 111 -4.89 9.91 -9.28
N ASN A 112 -4.79 10.70 -8.23
CA ASN A 112 -3.75 11.71 -8.16
C ASN A 112 -2.37 11.08 -8.14
N TRP A 113 -2.21 9.98 -7.43
CA TRP A 113 -0.96 9.27 -7.37
C TRP A 113 -0.56 8.74 -8.76
N ILE A 114 -1.53 8.18 -9.50
CA ILE A 114 -1.26 7.68 -10.83
C ILE A 114 -0.86 8.83 -11.75
N ASP A 115 -1.58 9.94 -11.68
CA ASP A 115 -1.29 11.07 -12.54
C ASP A 115 0.09 11.67 -12.25
N GLU A 116 0.51 11.66 -11.00
CA GLU A 116 1.81 12.20 -10.64
C GLU A 116 2.95 11.28 -11.08
N ASN A 117 2.69 10.00 -11.21
CA ASN A 117 3.71 9.04 -11.56
C ASN A 117 3.60 8.50 -12.97
N ALA A 118 2.57 8.86 -13.70
CA ALA A 118 2.41 8.38 -15.05
C ALA A 118 3.25 9.22 -15.99
N GLU A 119 3.64 8.62 -17.10
CA GLU A 119 4.44 9.32 -18.09
C GLU A 119 3.58 9.91 -19.15
#